data_e9328d1265aa31d7473a79f7547ae9c6
#
_entry.id   e9328d1265aa31d7473a79f7547ae9c6
#
_cell.length_a   1.000
_cell.length_b   1.000
_cell.length_c   1.000
_cell.angle_alpha   90.00
_cell.angle_beta   90.00
_cell.angle_gamma   90.00
#
_symmetry.space_group_name_H-M   'P 1'
#
loop_
_entity.id
_entity.type
_entity.pdbx_description
1 polymer ?
#
loop_
_entity_poly.entity_id
_entity_poly.type
_entity_poly.pdbx_seq_one_letter_code
_entity_poly.pdbx_strand_id
1 'polypeptide(L)'
;MKTDKIKRVGLIGNTQKPESAGMIRKAARLVERAGRKAFVDGDAASLAREADLLLVFGGDGTMLKAARDIEGSKTPLLGINIGGLGFLTAVSSKDLPKALEQVWKGNFSYETRALIEVSGRCSGRQIRQSALNDIVVSRGALSRLISLDVSVNGEHITRYRCDGLIVSSPTGSTAYSLAAGGAVVLPTAEVFALTPICPHALSNRSIILPLNSTIRIQAMNPARATILSVDGEVVAELDANDEVTVRRSTNIVRLVHLADSSFLETLRRKLQWRGAYF
;
A
#
# COMPACT_ATOMS: atom_id res chain seq x y z
N MET A 1 15.51 -18.07 -14.71
CA MET A 1 15.72 -18.26 -13.23
C MET A 1 15.07 -19.58 -12.83
N LYS A 2 15.79 -20.44 -12.11
CA LYS A 2 15.37 -21.83 -11.83
C LYS A 2 14.07 -21.91 -11.01
N THR A 3 13.13 -22.69 -11.52
CA THR A 3 11.78 -22.95 -11.01
C THR A 3 11.73 -23.68 -9.65
N ASP A 4 12.85 -24.19 -9.16
CA ASP A 4 12.96 -25.03 -7.97
C ASP A 4 13.00 -24.30 -6.62
N LYS A 5 12.73 -22.98 -6.61
CA LYS A 5 13.00 -22.16 -5.41
C LYS A 5 11.85 -22.04 -4.42
N ILE A 6 10.60 -22.23 -4.84
CA ILE A 6 9.45 -22.10 -3.93
C ILE A 6 9.06 -23.47 -3.40
N LYS A 7 9.55 -23.82 -2.22
CA LYS A 7 9.24 -25.09 -1.53
C LYS A 7 8.34 -24.89 -0.31
N ARG A 8 8.40 -23.70 0.29
CA ARG A 8 7.72 -23.34 1.54
C ARG A 8 6.78 -22.18 1.27
N VAL A 9 5.52 -22.34 1.58
CA VAL A 9 4.46 -21.37 1.28
C VAL A 9 3.72 -21.01 2.56
N GLY A 10 3.78 -19.75 2.96
CA GLY A 10 2.99 -19.21 4.05
C GLY A 10 1.64 -18.72 3.54
N LEU A 11 0.59 -18.93 4.31
CA LEU A 11 -0.78 -18.53 3.97
C LEU A 11 -1.31 -17.55 5.01
N ILE A 12 -1.66 -16.35 4.58
CA ILE A 12 -2.12 -15.24 5.41
C ILE A 12 -3.54 -14.85 5.00
N GLY A 13 -4.42 -14.62 5.97
CA GLY A 13 -5.76 -14.10 5.72
C GLY A 13 -6.56 -13.97 7.01
N ASN A 14 -7.73 -13.36 6.91
CA ASN A 14 -8.61 -13.24 8.08
C ASN A 14 -9.36 -14.55 8.34
N THR A 15 -8.83 -15.37 9.25
CA THR A 15 -9.39 -16.68 9.61
C THR A 15 -10.73 -16.58 10.35
N GLN A 16 -11.10 -15.43 10.88
CA GLN A 16 -12.42 -15.20 11.50
C GLN A 16 -13.54 -15.13 10.45
N LYS A 17 -13.20 -14.82 9.19
CA LYS A 17 -14.15 -14.85 8.08
C LYS A 17 -14.21 -16.25 7.48
N PRO A 18 -15.37 -16.95 7.51
CA PRO A 18 -15.51 -18.34 7.06
C PRO A 18 -15.00 -18.57 5.62
N GLU A 19 -15.27 -17.63 4.72
CA GLU A 19 -14.84 -17.69 3.32
C GLU A 19 -13.31 -17.69 3.20
N SER A 20 -12.63 -16.82 3.94
CA SER A 20 -11.19 -16.72 3.97
C SER A 20 -10.56 -18.00 4.55
N ALA A 21 -11.08 -18.47 5.69
CA ALA A 21 -10.62 -19.72 6.31
C ALA A 21 -10.79 -20.93 5.39
N GLY A 22 -11.91 -21.01 4.65
CA GLY A 22 -12.15 -22.06 3.67
C GLY A 22 -11.14 -22.03 2.51
N MET A 23 -10.85 -20.85 2.01
CA MET A 23 -9.87 -20.65 0.93
C MET A 23 -8.45 -20.99 1.37
N ILE A 24 -8.04 -20.58 2.58
CA ILE A 24 -6.73 -20.92 3.15
C ILE A 24 -6.56 -22.44 3.24
N ARG A 25 -7.55 -23.16 3.78
CA ARG A 25 -7.51 -24.63 3.83
C ARG A 25 -7.43 -25.29 2.45
N LYS A 26 -8.18 -24.75 1.47
CA LYS A 26 -8.11 -25.22 0.08
C LYS A 26 -6.72 -24.99 -0.52
N ALA A 27 -6.16 -23.83 -0.31
CA ALA A 27 -4.82 -23.45 -0.79
C ALA A 27 -3.73 -24.36 -0.17
N ALA A 28 -3.78 -24.59 1.15
CA ALA A 28 -2.85 -25.47 1.83
C ALA A 28 -2.83 -26.87 1.19
N ARG A 29 -4.01 -27.46 0.95
CA ARG A 29 -4.11 -28.77 0.26
C ARG A 29 -3.54 -28.75 -1.15
N LEU A 30 -3.70 -27.64 -1.91
CA LEU A 30 -3.13 -27.52 -3.25
C LEU A 30 -1.60 -27.43 -3.21
N VAL A 31 -1.05 -26.69 -2.24
CA VAL A 31 0.39 -26.59 -2.00
C VAL A 31 0.99 -27.94 -1.65
N GLU A 32 0.37 -28.66 -0.71
CA GLU A 32 0.82 -29.98 -0.24
C GLU A 32 0.73 -31.04 -1.34
N ARG A 33 -0.36 -31.07 -2.11
CA ARG A 33 -0.52 -31.97 -3.28
C ARG A 33 0.56 -31.75 -4.35
N ALA A 34 1.11 -30.54 -4.41
CA ALA A 34 2.22 -30.23 -5.31
C ALA A 34 3.61 -30.58 -4.71
N GLY A 35 3.65 -31.32 -3.58
CA GLY A 35 4.89 -31.71 -2.89
C GLY A 35 5.61 -30.57 -2.19
N ARG A 36 4.89 -29.47 -1.82
CA ARG A 36 5.43 -28.31 -1.12
C ARG A 36 4.89 -28.22 0.29
N LYS A 37 5.61 -27.51 1.16
CA LYS A 37 5.20 -27.32 2.56
C LYS A 37 4.33 -26.08 2.70
N ALA A 38 3.14 -26.22 3.29
CA ALA A 38 2.24 -25.13 3.63
C ALA A 38 2.38 -24.77 5.12
N PHE A 39 2.40 -23.46 5.43
CA PHE A 39 2.38 -22.91 6.77
C PHE A 39 1.14 -22.03 6.90
N VAL A 40 0.27 -22.37 7.83
CA VAL A 40 -1.02 -21.67 8.03
C VAL A 40 -1.04 -20.95 9.37
N ASP A 41 -0.30 -21.46 10.35
CA ASP A 41 -0.28 -20.93 11.71
C ASP A 41 0.90 -19.97 11.89
N GLY A 42 0.62 -18.78 12.41
CA GLY A 42 1.62 -17.75 12.69
C GLY A 42 1.20 -16.36 12.20
N ASP A 43 1.88 -15.35 12.70
CA ASP A 43 1.76 -13.99 12.17
C ASP A 43 2.53 -13.84 10.85
N ALA A 44 2.26 -12.76 10.12
CA ALA A 44 2.87 -12.53 8.83
C ALA A 44 4.40 -12.46 8.88
N ALA A 45 4.97 -11.87 9.94
CA ALA A 45 6.42 -11.72 10.10
C ALA A 45 7.10 -13.08 10.35
N SER A 46 6.51 -13.97 11.16
CA SER A 46 7.04 -15.31 11.39
C SER A 46 6.95 -16.16 10.13
N LEU A 47 5.81 -16.13 9.43
CA LEU A 47 5.64 -16.82 8.16
C LEU A 47 6.62 -16.34 7.09
N ALA A 48 6.90 -15.04 7.04
CA ALA A 48 7.86 -14.47 6.09
C ALA A 48 9.31 -14.93 6.32
N ARG A 49 9.66 -15.26 7.56
CA ARG A 49 11.00 -15.80 7.87
C ARG A 49 11.19 -17.25 7.41
N GLU A 50 10.09 -18.01 7.36
CA GLU A 50 10.14 -19.44 7.06
C GLU A 50 9.78 -19.76 5.61
N ALA A 51 8.93 -18.93 4.97
CA ALA A 51 8.40 -19.20 3.65
C ALA A 51 9.25 -18.60 2.52
N ASP A 52 9.18 -19.21 1.35
CA ASP A 52 9.75 -18.70 0.11
C ASP A 52 8.74 -17.83 -0.65
N LEU A 53 7.45 -17.92 -0.30
CA LEU A 53 6.33 -17.19 -0.87
C LEU A 53 5.22 -17.06 0.18
N LEU A 54 4.57 -15.91 0.26
CA LEU A 54 3.35 -15.71 1.04
C LEU A 54 2.13 -15.56 0.12
N LEU A 55 1.10 -16.36 0.34
CA LEU A 55 -0.22 -16.20 -0.26
C LEU A 55 -1.09 -15.40 0.69
N VAL A 56 -1.57 -14.24 0.25
CA VAL A 56 -2.38 -13.34 1.07
C VAL A 56 -3.83 -13.36 0.58
N PHE A 57 -4.73 -13.87 1.41
CA PHE A 57 -6.14 -14.06 1.12
C PHE A 57 -6.98 -12.92 1.64
N GLY A 58 -7.48 -12.07 0.73
CA GLY A 58 -8.29 -10.91 1.09
C GLY A 58 -8.40 -9.89 -0.04
N GLY A 59 -8.61 -8.63 0.31
CA GLY A 59 -8.55 -7.48 -0.58
C GLY A 59 -7.26 -6.67 -0.39
N ASP A 60 -7.22 -5.47 -1.01
CA ASP A 60 -6.04 -4.59 -0.93
C ASP A 60 -5.67 -4.23 0.52
N GLY A 61 -6.64 -4.01 1.42
CA GLY A 61 -6.36 -3.75 2.84
C GLY A 61 -5.63 -4.90 3.55
N THR A 62 -5.92 -6.17 3.19
CA THR A 62 -5.20 -7.33 3.74
C THR A 62 -3.77 -7.37 3.20
N MET A 63 -3.58 -6.99 1.94
CA MET A 63 -2.25 -6.88 1.33
C MET A 63 -1.41 -5.78 1.98
N LEU A 64 -2.01 -4.59 2.26
CA LEU A 64 -1.34 -3.49 2.96
C LEU A 64 -0.87 -3.92 4.35
N LYS A 65 -1.77 -4.57 5.11
CA LYS A 65 -1.40 -5.10 6.42
C LYS A 65 -0.26 -6.11 6.33
N ALA A 66 -0.36 -7.09 5.43
CA ALA A 66 0.68 -8.10 5.24
C ALA A 66 2.02 -7.46 4.84
N ALA A 67 2.01 -6.49 3.91
CA ALA A 67 3.21 -5.78 3.47
C ALA A 67 3.90 -5.03 4.61
N ARG A 68 3.12 -4.40 5.50
CA ARG A 68 3.62 -3.70 6.69
C ARG A 68 4.17 -4.68 7.73
N ASP A 69 3.43 -5.75 8.02
CA ASP A 69 3.82 -6.75 9.03
C ASP A 69 5.12 -7.49 8.66
N ILE A 70 5.44 -7.61 7.34
CA ILE A 70 6.67 -8.23 6.85
C ILE A 70 7.77 -7.22 6.49
N GLU A 71 7.64 -5.97 6.89
CA GLU A 71 8.61 -4.92 6.53
C GLU A 71 10.06 -5.37 6.77
N GLY A 72 10.92 -5.12 5.77
CA GLY A 72 12.31 -5.58 5.78
C GLY A 72 12.53 -7.02 5.31
N SER A 73 11.47 -7.83 5.15
CA SER A 73 11.58 -9.16 4.55
C SER A 73 11.71 -9.09 3.02
N LYS A 74 12.43 -10.06 2.46
CA LYS A 74 12.53 -10.25 1.01
C LYS A 74 11.50 -11.25 0.45
N THR A 75 10.68 -11.84 1.31
CA THR A 75 9.68 -12.86 0.93
C THR A 75 8.58 -12.22 0.10
N PRO A 76 8.35 -12.70 -1.12
CA PRO A 76 7.36 -12.13 -2.02
C PRO A 76 5.93 -12.45 -1.58
N LEU A 77 5.00 -11.56 -1.91
CA LEU A 77 3.58 -11.70 -1.68
C LEU A 77 2.84 -12.00 -2.97
N LEU A 78 1.89 -12.94 -2.94
CA LEU A 78 0.88 -13.13 -3.99
C LEU A 78 -0.51 -12.90 -3.40
N GLY A 79 -1.16 -11.84 -3.81
CA GLY A 79 -2.50 -11.48 -3.36
C GLY A 79 -3.59 -12.32 -4.04
N ILE A 80 -4.41 -13.00 -3.25
CA ILE A 80 -5.56 -13.80 -3.69
C ILE A 80 -6.84 -13.08 -3.28
N ASN A 81 -7.58 -12.61 -4.26
CA ASN A 81 -8.81 -11.87 -4.04
C ASN A 81 -9.97 -12.82 -3.68
N ILE A 82 -10.63 -12.56 -2.57
CA ILE A 82 -11.83 -13.29 -2.13
C ILE A 82 -13.12 -12.53 -2.50
N GLY A 83 -13.04 -11.21 -2.69
CA GLY A 83 -14.17 -10.34 -3.02
C GLY A 83 -14.05 -9.69 -4.40
N GLY A 84 -14.20 -8.37 -4.47
CA GLY A 84 -14.06 -7.59 -5.69
C GLY A 84 -12.61 -7.34 -6.08
N LEU A 85 -12.32 -7.20 -7.37
CA LEU A 85 -10.98 -6.97 -7.93
C LEU A 85 -10.23 -5.84 -7.21
N GLY A 86 -9.02 -6.09 -6.76
CA GLY A 86 -8.11 -5.12 -6.15
C GLY A 86 -7.00 -4.68 -7.11
N PHE A 87 -6.20 -3.69 -6.71
CA PHE A 87 -4.98 -3.32 -7.41
C PHE A 87 -3.76 -4.12 -6.93
N LEU A 88 -3.81 -4.63 -5.69
CA LEU A 88 -2.73 -5.42 -5.08
C LEU A 88 -3.01 -6.93 -5.13
N THR A 89 -4.27 -7.33 -5.37
CA THR A 89 -4.67 -8.73 -5.43
C THR A 89 -4.79 -9.20 -6.88
N ALA A 90 -3.74 -9.81 -7.39
CA ALA A 90 -3.60 -10.17 -8.81
C ALA A 90 -4.41 -11.40 -9.24
N VAL A 91 -4.83 -12.25 -8.30
CA VAL A 91 -5.46 -13.55 -8.58
C VAL A 91 -6.85 -13.62 -7.95
N SER A 92 -7.86 -13.98 -8.73
CA SER A 92 -9.17 -14.35 -8.20
C SER A 92 -9.09 -15.68 -7.44
N SER A 93 -9.85 -15.84 -6.36
CA SER A 93 -9.92 -17.10 -5.63
C SER A 93 -10.34 -18.30 -6.49
N LYS A 94 -11.09 -18.07 -7.58
CA LYS A 94 -11.49 -19.09 -8.55
C LYS A 94 -10.30 -19.56 -9.39
N ASP A 95 -9.36 -18.67 -9.69
CA ASP A 95 -8.20 -18.92 -10.54
C ASP A 95 -6.97 -19.39 -9.76
N LEU A 96 -7.09 -19.55 -8.43
CA LEU A 96 -5.98 -19.97 -7.57
C LEU A 96 -5.24 -21.23 -8.06
N PRO A 97 -5.91 -22.32 -8.50
CA PRO A 97 -5.19 -23.52 -8.98
C PRO A 97 -4.31 -23.21 -10.19
N LYS A 98 -4.83 -22.44 -11.18
CA LYS A 98 -4.09 -22.03 -12.38
C LYS A 98 -2.91 -21.12 -12.02
N ALA A 99 -3.12 -20.18 -11.09
CA ALA A 99 -2.08 -19.28 -10.62
C ALA A 99 -0.93 -20.02 -9.92
N LEU A 100 -1.25 -20.99 -9.06
CA LEU A 100 -0.25 -21.82 -8.41
C LEU A 100 0.53 -22.67 -9.43
N GLU A 101 -0.15 -23.21 -10.44
CA GLU A 101 0.51 -23.94 -11.52
C GLU A 101 1.52 -23.06 -12.27
N GLN A 102 1.16 -21.82 -12.60
CA GLN A 102 2.09 -20.85 -13.20
C GLN A 102 3.29 -20.58 -12.29
N VAL A 103 3.05 -20.38 -10.99
CA VAL A 103 4.10 -20.17 -9.99
C VAL A 103 5.03 -21.39 -9.93
N TRP A 104 4.50 -22.61 -9.93
CA TRP A 104 5.30 -23.85 -9.91
C TRP A 104 6.12 -24.05 -11.18
N LYS A 105 5.61 -23.60 -12.32
CA LYS A 105 6.34 -23.60 -13.61
C LYS A 105 7.35 -22.46 -13.72
N GLY A 106 7.34 -21.49 -12.78
CA GLY A 106 8.19 -20.31 -12.84
C GLY A 106 7.73 -19.25 -13.84
N ASN A 107 6.47 -19.31 -14.28
CA ASN A 107 5.88 -18.35 -15.21
C ASN A 107 5.37 -17.10 -14.46
N PHE A 108 6.24 -16.44 -13.76
CA PHE A 108 5.96 -15.23 -13.00
C PHE A 108 7.22 -14.35 -12.91
N SER A 109 7.02 -13.09 -12.58
CA SER A 109 8.08 -12.15 -12.24
C SER A 109 7.84 -11.54 -10.86
N TYR A 110 8.86 -10.91 -10.30
CA TYR A 110 8.72 -10.09 -9.11
C TYR A 110 8.62 -8.63 -9.51
N GLU A 111 7.57 -7.97 -9.06
CA GLU A 111 7.42 -6.54 -9.14
C GLU A 111 7.77 -5.93 -7.79
N THR A 112 8.74 -5.02 -7.77
CA THR A 112 9.17 -4.34 -6.56
C THR A 112 8.33 -3.09 -6.35
N ARG A 113 7.78 -2.92 -5.15
CA ARG A 113 7.06 -1.75 -4.72
C ARG A 113 7.88 -0.98 -3.70
N ALA A 114 8.06 0.31 -3.94
CA ALA A 114 8.68 1.20 -2.99
C ALA A 114 7.74 1.42 -1.79
N LEU A 115 8.31 1.37 -0.59
CA LEU A 115 7.65 1.89 0.60
C LEU A 115 8.04 3.35 0.80
N ILE A 116 7.14 4.11 1.39
CA ILE A 116 7.40 5.46 1.88
C ILE A 116 7.37 5.43 3.41
N GLU A 117 8.15 6.29 4.05
CA GLU A 117 8.30 6.30 5.50
C GLU A 117 8.00 7.68 6.04
N VAL A 118 7.22 7.74 7.12
CA VAL A 118 7.04 8.95 7.93
C VAL A 118 7.82 8.81 9.22
N SER A 119 8.48 9.90 9.61
CA SER A 119 9.15 10.03 10.91
C SER A 119 8.95 11.44 11.47
N GLY A 120 8.91 11.56 12.78
CA GLY A 120 8.74 12.85 13.44
C GLY A 120 8.44 12.69 14.92
N ARG A 121 8.18 13.82 15.57
CA ARG A 121 7.71 13.86 16.95
C ARG A 121 6.29 14.39 16.95
N CYS A 122 5.34 13.58 17.40
CA CYS A 122 3.92 13.90 17.42
C CYS A 122 3.40 13.81 18.85
N SER A 123 2.80 14.88 19.36
CA SER A 123 2.32 14.99 20.76
C SER A 123 3.35 14.46 21.76
N GLY A 124 4.60 14.85 21.58
CA GLY A 124 5.71 14.46 22.46
C GLY A 124 6.28 13.05 22.22
N ARG A 125 5.68 12.21 21.36
CA ARG A 125 6.13 10.84 21.07
C ARG A 125 6.88 10.77 19.75
N GLN A 126 7.99 10.05 19.73
CA GLN A 126 8.71 9.75 18.49
C GLN A 126 7.93 8.70 17.71
N ILE A 127 7.70 8.98 16.44
CA ILE A 127 7.05 8.04 15.52
C ILE A 127 7.98 7.71 14.36
N ARG A 128 7.85 6.49 13.85
CA ARG A 128 8.42 6.04 12.58
C ARG A 128 7.56 4.91 12.04
N GLN A 129 6.99 5.08 10.85
CA GLN A 129 6.07 4.12 10.23
C GLN A 129 6.27 4.11 8.72
N SER A 130 6.09 2.95 8.11
CA SER A 130 6.16 2.79 6.65
C SER A 130 4.77 2.54 6.06
N ALA A 131 4.55 3.08 4.86
CA ALA A 131 3.33 2.89 4.07
C ALA A 131 3.66 2.29 2.71
N LEU A 132 2.78 1.44 2.22
CA LEU A 132 2.77 0.98 0.84
C LEU A 132 1.98 1.94 -0.06
N ASN A 133 0.85 2.47 0.44
CA ASN A 133 0.01 3.41 -0.31
C ASN A 133 0.34 4.86 0.03
N ASP A 134 -0.02 5.32 1.23
CA ASP A 134 -0.02 6.74 1.54
C ASP A 134 0.18 7.06 3.03
N ILE A 135 0.66 8.27 3.25
CA ILE A 135 0.77 8.93 4.54
C ILE A 135 -0.10 10.18 4.44
N VAL A 136 -1.05 10.32 5.37
CA VAL A 136 -2.05 11.39 5.33
C VAL A 136 -2.01 12.19 6.62
N VAL A 137 -1.87 13.50 6.49
CA VAL A 137 -2.11 14.47 7.58
C VAL A 137 -3.47 15.10 7.31
N SER A 138 -4.45 14.86 8.19
CA SER A 138 -5.81 15.34 7.98
C SER A 138 -6.42 15.91 9.26
N ARG A 139 -7.49 16.69 9.09
CA ARG A 139 -8.33 17.08 10.20
C ARG A 139 -8.99 15.84 10.82
N GLY A 140 -9.11 15.81 12.12
CA GLY A 140 -9.89 14.79 12.81
C GLY A 140 -11.40 14.99 12.64
N ALA A 141 -12.17 14.68 13.66
CA ALA A 141 -13.63 14.79 13.64
C ALA A 141 -14.19 16.22 13.54
N LEU A 142 -13.33 17.26 13.69
CA LEU A 142 -13.76 18.65 13.64
C LEU A 142 -13.91 19.15 12.21
N SER A 143 -14.93 19.96 11.94
CA SER A 143 -15.25 20.51 10.61
C SER A 143 -14.41 21.71 10.19
N ARG A 144 -13.34 22.06 10.92
CA ARG A 144 -12.48 23.20 10.63
C ARG A 144 -11.29 22.79 9.77
N LEU A 145 -10.96 23.65 8.78
CA LEU A 145 -9.77 23.47 7.96
C LEU A 145 -8.50 23.52 8.82
N ILE A 146 -7.55 22.66 8.49
CA ILE A 146 -6.19 22.70 9.05
C ILE A 146 -5.28 23.56 8.17
N SER A 147 -4.20 24.07 8.77
CA SER A 147 -3.14 24.77 8.06
C SER A 147 -1.86 23.96 8.17
N LEU A 148 -1.34 23.53 7.04
CA LEU A 148 -0.13 22.73 6.92
C LEU A 148 0.94 23.48 6.14
N ASP A 149 2.08 23.73 6.76
CA ASP A 149 3.24 24.31 6.09
C ASP A 149 4.08 23.20 5.47
N VAL A 150 4.40 23.30 4.19
CA VAL A 150 5.04 22.22 3.45
C VAL A 150 6.32 22.67 2.79
N SER A 151 7.39 21.90 3.00
CA SER A 151 8.66 22.07 2.31
C SER A 151 9.15 20.78 1.68
N VAL A 152 9.88 20.90 0.58
CA VAL A 152 10.51 19.77 -0.14
C VAL A 152 12.00 20.06 -0.31
N ASN A 153 12.85 19.15 0.16
CA ASN A 153 14.30 19.29 0.13
C ASN A 153 14.82 20.59 0.80
N GLY A 154 14.06 21.11 1.80
CA GLY A 154 14.38 22.34 2.50
C GLY A 154 13.80 23.61 1.85
N GLU A 155 13.24 23.53 0.66
CA GLU A 155 12.56 24.63 -0.02
C GLU A 155 11.08 24.66 0.38
N HIS A 156 10.60 25.83 0.86
CA HIS A 156 9.20 26.03 1.18
C HIS A 156 8.36 26.05 -0.10
N ILE A 157 7.32 25.19 -0.16
CA ILE A 157 6.39 25.16 -1.29
C ILE A 157 5.22 26.10 -1.05
N THR A 158 4.44 25.83 0.02
CA THR A 158 3.23 26.59 0.31
C THR A 158 2.67 26.22 1.68
N ARG A 159 1.74 27.05 2.14
CA ARG A 159 0.87 26.75 3.28
C ARG A 159 -0.50 26.32 2.78
N TYR A 160 -0.83 25.04 2.91
CA TYR A 160 -2.14 24.53 2.58
C TYR A 160 -3.16 24.85 3.69
N ARG A 161 -4.31 25.42 3.31
CA ARG A 161 -5.54 25.43 4.11
C ARG A 161 -6.50 24.43 3.50
N CYS A 162 -6.74 23.30 4.16
CA CYS A 162 -7.39 22.14 3.55
C CYS A 162 -8.00 21.21 4.61
N ASP A 163 -8.70 20.17 4.19
CA ASP A 163 -9.14 19.07 5.04
C ASP A 163 -8.01 18.09 5.35
N GLY A 164 -6.98 18.05 4.50
CA GLY A 164 -5.81 17.21 4.69
C GLY A 164 -4.83 17.29 3.52
N LEU A 165 -3.72 16.57 3.68
CA LEU A 165 -2.68 16.42 2.68
C LEU A 165 -2.23 14.97 2.61
N ILE A 166 -2.20 14.42 1.41
CA ILE A 166 -1.79 13.04 1.13
C ILE A 166 -0.40 13.08 0.50
N VAL A 167 0.53 12.31 1.05
CA VAL A 167 1.78 11.93 0.40
C VAL A 167 1.65 10.46 -0.02
N SER A 168 1.49 10.24 -1.31
CA SER A 168 1.26 8.90 -1.86
C SER A 168 2.49 8.36 -2.54
N SER A 169 2.73 7.06 -2.38
CA SER A 169 3.62 6.28 -3.23
C SER A 169 2.98 6.08 -4.62
N PRO A 170 3.71 5.58 -5.62
CA PRO A 170 3.10 5.19 -6.90
C PRO A 170 1.99 4.15 -6.74
N THR A 171 2.15 3.21 -5.81
CA THR A 171 1.14 2.19 -5.50
C THR A 171 -0.15 2.83 -4.97
N GLY A 172 -0.03 3.78 -4.05
CA GLY A 172 -1.16 4.48 -3.44
C GLY A 172 -1.84 5.50 -4.35
N SER A 173 -1.28 5.81 -5.53
CA SER A 173 -1.89 6.75 -6.48
C SER A 173 -3.29 6.33 -6.94
N THR A 174 -3.61 5.03 -6.84
CA THR A 174 -4.93 4.46 -7.14
C THR A 174 -5.82 4.28 -5.90
N ALA A 175 -5.36 4.72 -4.73
CA ALA A 175 -6.07 4.67 -3.44
C ALA A 175 -6.67 6.04 -3.07
N TYR A 176 -6.42 6.55 -1.88
CA TYR A 176 -7.01 7.79 -1.40
C TYR A 176 -6.59 9.00 -2.24
N SER A 177 -5.34 9.02 -2.73
CA SER A 177 -4.86 10.07 -3.63
C SER A 177 -5.74 10.24 -4.87
N LEU A 178 -6.19 9.12 -5.49
CA LEU A 178 -7.09 9.16 -6.64
C LEU A 178 -8.44 9.81 -6.28
N ALA A 179 -9.03 9.41 -5.15
CA ALA A 179 -10.31 9.96 -4.68
C ALA A 179 -10.20 11.47 -4.35
N ALA A 180 -9.02 11.94 -3.96
CA ALA A 180 -8.73 13.36 -3.73
C ALA A 180 -8.37 14.14 -5.01
N GLY A 181 -8.46 13.52 -6.20
CA GLY A 181 -8.14 14.16 -7.48
C GLY A 181 -6.66 14.11 -7.86
N GLY A 182 -5.88 13.24 -7.24
CA GLY A 182 -4.49 12.97 -7.60
C GLY A 182 -4.36 12.21 -8.93
N ALA A 183 -3.20 12.32 -9.56
CA ALA A 183 -2.90 11.62 -10.80
C ALA A 183 -2.71 10.12 -10.57
N VAL A 184 -3.13 9.31 -11.54
CA VAL A 184 -2.76 7.89 -11.61
C VAL A 184 -1.28 7.81 -12.00
N VAL A 185 -0.51 7.07 -11.20
CA VAL A 185 0.92 6.85 -11.42
C VAL A 185 1.16 5.36 -11.63
N LEU A 186 2.01 5.02 -12.60
CA LEU A 186 2.43 3.63 -12.79
C LEU A 186 3.19 3.15 -11.55
N PRO A 187 2.91 1.94 -11.05
CA PRO A 187 3.52 1.43 -9.81
C PRO A 187 5.05 1.34 -9.84
N THR A 188 5.63 1.31 -11.03
CA THR A 188 7.09 1.26 -11.26
C THR A 188 7.75 2.62 -11.34
N ALA A 189 6.98 3.72 -11.32
CA ALA A 189 7.54 5.08 -11.35
C ALA A 189 8.23 5.40 -10.01
N GLU A 190 9.30 6.19 -10.07
CA GLU A 190 10.05 6.61 -8.89
C GLU A 190 9.65 8.05 -8.47
N VAL A 191 8.41 8.21 -8.01
CA VAL A 191 7.85 9.51 -7.65
C VAL A 191 6.99 9.44 -6.38
N PHE A 192 6.77 10.59 -5.74
CA PHE A 192 5.66 10.85 -4.83
C PHE A 192 4.54 11.57 -5.56
N ALA A 193 3.30 11.35 -5.16
CA ALA A 193 2.19 12.24 -5.43
C ALA A 193 1.78 12.97 -4.14
N LEU A 194 1.92 14.30 -4.13
CA LEU A 194 1.49 15.17 -3.03
C LEU A 194 0.13 15.76 -3.40
N THR A 195 -0.94 15.31 -2.75
CA THR A 195 -2.31 15.64 -3.12
C THR A 195 -3.06 16.27 -1.95
N PRO A 196 -3.47 17.55 -2.04
CA PRO A 196 -4.29 18.20 -1.01
C PRO A 196 -5.74 17.69 -1.08
N ILE A 197 -6.37 17.55 0.09
CA ILE A 197 -7.77 17.15 0.24
C ILE A 197 -8.59 18.41 0.46
N CYS A 198 -9.54 18.70 -0.44
CA CYS A 198 -10.44 19.85 -0.38
C CYS A 198 -9.69 21.16 -0.03
N PRO A 199 -8.65 21.56 -0.77
CA PRO A 199 -7.92 22.78 -0.48
C PRO A 199 -8.81 24.01 -0.70
N HIS A 200 -8.67 25.01 0.19
CA HIS A 200 -9.44 26.25 0.09
C HIS A 200 -9.04 27.11 -1.11
N ALA A 201 -7.77 27.06 -1.53
CA ALA A 201 -7.30 27.80 -2.69
C ALA A 201 -7.51 26.97 -3.98
N LEU A 202 -8.25 27.56 -4.93
CA LEU A 202 -8.59 26.90 -6.20
C LEU A 202 -7.38 26.59 -7.11
N SER A 203 -6.25 27.27 -6.88
CA SER A 203 -4.98 27.05 -7.61
C SER A 203 -4.21 25.81 -7.16
N ASN A 204 -4.52 25.26 -5.98
CA ASN A 204 -3.83 24.08 -5.47
C ASN A 204 -4.11 22.85 -6.34
N ARG A 205 -3.04 22.17 -6.73
CA ARG A 205 -3.07 20.95 -7.55
C ARG A 205 -2.22 19.88 -6.90
N SER A 206 -2.45 18.63 -7.27
CA SER A 206 -1.53 17.56 -6.97
C SER A 206 -0.17 17.81 -7.63
N ILE A 207 0.91 17.56 -6.90
CA ILE A 207 2.29 17.76 -7.36
C ILE A 207 2.96 16.39 -7.40
N ILE A 208 3.67 16.11 -8.49
CA ILE A 208 4.50 14.93 -8.63
C ILE A 208 5.95 15.31 -8.32
N LEU A 209 6.55 14.61 -7.38
CA LEU A 209 7.90 14.86 -6.87
C LEU A 209 8.77 13.61 -7.05
N PRO A 210 10.08 13.75 -7.28
CA PRO A 210 10.98 12.59 -7.29
C PRO A 210 10.92 11.81 -5.98
N LEU A 211 10.98 10.48 -6.02
CA LEU A 211 10.86 9.61 -4.85
C LEU A 211 12.04 9.74 -3.86
N ASN A 212 13.15 10.33 -4.28
CA ASN A 212 14.27 10.66 -3.41
C ASN A 212 14.12 12.00 -2.68
N SER A 213 13.01 12.71 -2.87
CA SER A 213 12.71 13.95 -2.15
C SER A 213 12.48 13.70 -0.66
N THR A 214 12.76 14.73 0.14
CA THR A 214 12.37 14.82 1.55
C THR A 214 11.23 15.82 1.68
N ILE A 215 10.06 15.33 2.07
CA ILE A 215 8.86 16.17 2.26
C ILE A 215 8.66 16.41 3.74
N ARG A 216 8.62 17.67 4.19
CA ARG A 216 8.30 18.06 5.56
C ARG A 216 6.93 18.70 5.61
N ILE A 217 6.15 18.33 6.60
CA ILE A 217 4.80 18.81 6.82
C ILE A 217 4.71 19.24 8.28
N GLN A 218 4.47 20.52 8.51
CA GLN A 218 4.29 21.09 9.85
C GLN A 218 2.83 21.52 10.06
N ALA A 219 2.26 21.11 11.19
CA ALA A 219 0.93 21.52 11.61
C ALA A 219 1.01 22.91 12.26
N MET A 220 0.44 23.94 11.61
CA MET A 220 0.61 25.34 12.06
C MET A 220 -0.38 25.77 13.14
N ASN A 221 -1.62 25.35 13.02
CA ASN A 221 -2.68 25.66 13.99
C ASN A 221 -3.52 24.40 14.18
N PRO A 222 -3.19 23.55 15.09
CA PRO A 222 -4.08 22.45 15.38
C PRO A 222 -5.32 23.01 16.07
N ALA A 223 -6.41 23.12 15.34
CA ALA A 223 -7.67 22.85 15.98
C ALA A 223 -7.52 21.41 16.47
N ARG A 224 -7.56 21.19 17.80
CA ARG A 224 -7.43 19.86 18.43
C ARG A 224 -7.90 18.75 17.52
N ALA A 225 -7.02 17.77 17.23
CA ALA A 225 -7.19 16.61 16.37
C ALA A 225 -6.79 16.79 14.88
N THR A 226 -5.59 17.32 14.59
CA THR A 226 -4.90 16.98 13.36
C THR A 226 -4.34 15.56 13.56
N ILE A 227 -4.70 14.66 12.66
CA ILE A 227 -4.31 13.25 12.74
C ILE A 227 -3.33 12.89 11.63
N LEU A 228 -2.40 12.01 11.97
CA LEU A 228 -1.53 11.33 11.04
C LEU A 228 -2.02 9.89 10.85
N SER A 229 -2.25 9.51 9.62
CA SER A 229 -2.58 8.13 9.28
C SER A 229 -1.61 7.57 8.23
N VAL A 230 -1.42 6.25 8.28
CA VAL A 230 -0.52 5.48 7.42
C VAL A 230 -1.31 4.29 6.87
N ASP A 231 -1.43 4.19 5.54
CA ASP A 231 -2.25 3.18 4.88
C ASP A 231 -3.67 3.07 5.47
N GLY A 232 -4.26 4.21 5.84
CA GLY A 232 -5.61 4.31 6.40
C GLY A 232 -5.73 4.02 7.91
N GLU A 233 -4.63 3.69 8.62
CA GLU A 233 -4.61 3.51 10.07
C GLU A 233 -4.10 4.78 10.77
N VAL A 234 -4.84 5.29 11.76
CA VAL A 234 -4.40 6.42 12.58
C VAL A 234 -3.24 5.99 13.47
N VAL A 235 -2.11 6.67 13.35
CA VAL A 235 -0.87 6.35 14.09
C VAL A 235 -0.51 7.40 15.13
N ALA A 236 -0.93 8.65 14.94
CA ALA A 236 -0.66 9.73 15.88
C ALA A 236 -1.66 10.89 15.73
N GLU A 237 -1.72 11.73 16.76
CA GLU A 237 -2.24 13.09 16.69
C GLU A 237 -1.06 14.07 16.62
N LEU A 238 -1.26 15.20 15.95
CA LEU A 238 -0.29 16.27 15.80
C LEU A 238 -0.74 17.49 16.61
N ASP A 239 0.14 17.98 17.46
CA ASP A 239 -0.02 19.26 18.15
C ASP A 239 0.49 20.43 17.31
N ALA A 240 0.30 21.67 17.82
CA ALA A 240 0.83 22.87 17.18
C ALA A 240 2.34 22.76 17.01
N ASN A 241 2.80 23.07 15.80
CA ASN A 241 4.20 23.04 15.40
C ASN A 241 4.85 21.64 15.37
N ASP A 242 4.08 20.58 15.60
CA ASP A 242 4.58 19.23 15.30
C ASP A 242 4.91 19.13 13.81
N GLU A 243 6.05 18.52 13.52
CA GLU A 243 6.56 18.32 12.16
C GLU A 243 6.77 16.83 11.89
N VAL A 244 6.29 16.39 10.75
CA VAL A 244 6.58 15.06 10.23
C VAL A 244 7.36 15.17 8.93
N THR A 245 8.27 14.23 8.74
CA THR A 245 9.09 14.10 7.52
C THR A 245 8.73 12.82 6.81
N VAL A 246 8.40 12.93 5.52
CA VAL A 246 8.14 11.79 4.64
C VAL A 246 9.29 11.61 3.67
N ARG A 247 9.76 10.37 3.52
CA ARG A 247 10.85 9.97 2.63
C ARG A 247 10.57 8.61 2.00
N ARG A 248 11.33 8.26 0.98
CA ARG A 248 11.44 6.87 0.53
C ARG A 248 11.98 6.01 1.66
N SER A 249 11.34 4.88 1.94
CA SER A 249 11.91 3.86 2.83
C SER A 249 13.06 3.12 2.12
N THR A 250 14.01 2.63 2.91
CA THR A 250 15.03 1.68 2.42
C THR A 250 14.46 0.29 2.18
N ASN A 251 13.30 0.00 2.77
CA ASN A 251 12.59 -1.26 2.61
C ASN A 251 11.72 -1.26 1.35
N ILE A 252 11.52 -2.43 0.81
CA ILE A 252 10.69 -2.68 -0.38
C ILE A 252 9.76 -3.85 -0.14
N VAL A 253 8.67 -3.91 -0.88
CA VAL A 253 7.79 -5.08 -0.95
C VAL A 253 7.92 -5.72 -2.33
N ARG A 254 8.00 -7.04 -2.39
CA ARG A 254 8.00 -7.81 -3.63
C ARG A 254 6.63 -8.44 -3.83
N LEU A 255 5.98 -8.10 -4.93
CA LEU A 255 4.75 -8.73 -5.36
C LEU A 255 5.04 -9.74 -6.46
N VAL A 256 4.37 -10.89 -6.43
CA VAL A 256 4.38 -11.84 -7.55
C VAL A 256 3.45 -11.32 -8.64
N HIS A 257 3.99 -11.16 -9.83
CA HIS A 257 3.28 -10.75 -11.03
C HIS A 257 3.21 -11.93 -11.99
N LEU A 258 2.00 -12.41 -12.28
CA LEU A 258 1.78 -13.49 -13.26
C LEU A 258 1.80 -12.92 -14.68
N ALA A 259 2.23 -13.74 -15.64
CA ALA A 259 2.43 -13.30 -17.03
C ALA A 259 1.17 -12.69 -17.67
N ASP A 260 -0.01 -13.16 -17.25
CA ASP A 260 -1.31 -12.73 -17.81
C ASP A 260 -1.89 -11.50 -17.07
N SER A 261 -1.19 -10.90 -16.10
CA SER A 261 -1.70 -9.75 -15.33
C SER A 261 -1.13 -8.42 -15.86
N SER A 262 -1.97 -7.37 -15.93
CA SER A 262 -1.59 -6.03 -16.36
C SER A 262 -2.21 -4.97 -15.44
N PHE A 263 -1.37 -4.03 -14.97
CA PHE A 263 -1.84 -2.89 -14.21
C PHE A 263 -2.84 -2.03 -15.00
N LEU A 264 -2.56 -1.77 -16.27
CA LEU A 264 -3.43 -0.96 -17.12
C LEU A 264 -4.77 -1.64 -17.41
N GLU A 265 -4.78 -2.96 -17.54
CA GLU A 265 -6.03 -3.71 -17.65
C GLU A 265 -6.85 -3.64 -16.35
N THR A 266 -6.21 -3.82 -15.21
CA THR A 266 -6.84 -3.67 -13.89
C THR A 266 -7.40 -2.27 -13.71
N LEU A 267 -6.64 -1.25 -14.08
CA LEU A 267 -7.05 0.16 -14.04
C LEU A 267 -8.29 0.41 -14.90
N ARG A 268 -8.25 -0.03 -16.16
CA ARG A 268 -9.37 0.10 -17.10
C ARG A 268 -10.65 -0.56 -16.57
N ARG A 269 -10.52 -1.76 -16.00
CA ARG A 269 -11.66 -2.49 -15.42
C ARG A 269 -12.22 -1.80 -14.18
N LYS A 270 -11.37 -1.33 -13.29
CA LYS A 270 -11.77 -0.67 -12.04
C LYS A 270 -12.39 0.70 -12.27
N LEU A 271 -11.81 1.50 -13.17
CA LEU A 271 -12.33 2.83 -13.51
C LEU A 271 -13.42 2.79 -14.57
N GLN A 272 -13.81 1.58 -15.04
CA GLN A 272 -14.83 1.38 -16.05
C GLN A 272 -14.56 2.20 -17.33
N TRP A 273 -13.29 2.36 -17.69
CA TRP A 273 -12.89 3.05 -18.91
C TRP A 273 -13.28 2.19 -20.11
N ARG A 274 -14.52 2.34 -20.51
CA ARG A 274 -15.02 1.85 -21.79
C ARG A 274 -14.70 2.93 -22.79
N GLY A 275 -13.85 2.62 -23.77
CA GLY A 275 -13.58 3.58 -24.86
C GLY A 275 -14.91 4.08 -25.45
N ALA A 276 -14.93 5.31 -25.93
CA ALA A 276 -16.08 5.79 -26.67
C ALA A 276 -16.23 4.89 -27.92
N TYR A 277 -17.29 4.11 -27.98
CA TYR A 277 -17.73 3.49 -29.22
C TYR A 277 -18.37 4.61 -30.03
N PHE A 278 -17.67 5.09 -31.03
CA PHE A 278 -18.28 5.89 -32.14
C PHE A 278 -19.03 4.96 -33.05
#